data_aec5b46ac028ecb262fa82361c03faba
#
_entry.id   aec5b46ac028ecb262fa82361c03faba
#
_cell.length_a   1.000
_cell.length_b   1.000
_cell.length_c   1.000
_cell.angle_alpha   90.00
_cell.angle_beta   90.00
_cell.angle_gamma   90.00
#
_symmetry.space_group_name_H-M   'P 1'
#
loop_
_entity.id
_entity.type
_entity.pdbx_description
1 polymer ?
#
loop_
_entity_poly.entity_id
_entity_poly.type
_entity_poly.pdbx_seq_one_letter_code
_entity_poly.pdbx_strand_id
1 'polypeptide(L)'
;MNLDLLKKLIETPGVSGFESKIREVIKEEVKKRDPDEVHEDILGNLIVVKKGKREGTILFMAHMDELGMVVSSIDEKGFIGFQKLGGIDDRVLVSRVVRLITEDKEIYGVIGIVPPHLSVDKEMEGKITPWYKLQIDIGVKSKEEVISLGINQGTPIVFKKDFLLLNNDLVVSRGLDDRFGCFILINLLEMFRKTKPLNTLVFVFTTEEEIGLRGASVVAPQLNPLLTVVVDSISASDFSLVSLPYKNSIVVGKGPVIRKVDRRMVVDEKLFNFFSKFMEEKNIEFQIGVTGGSTDASIVETEGAGFYSIPLCFPLRYTHSTVEVVSLKDGEKLTRVLYELATNQIEI
;
A
#
# COMPACT_ATOMS: atom_id res chain seq x y z
N MET A 1 2.97 -18.89 3.15
CA MET A 1 1.99 -17.77 3.25
C MET A 1 0.62 -18.16 2.68
N ASN A 2 -0.49 -17.62 3.22
CA ASN A 2 -1.87 -17.93 2.77
C ASN A 2 -2.28 -17.01 1.61
N LEU A 3 -2.26 -17.52 0.38
CA LEU A 3 -2.59 -16.74 -0.81
C LEU A 3 -4.06 -16.29 -0.89
N ASP A 4 -5.00 -17.05 -0.30
CA ASP A 4 -6.40 -16.66 -0.27
C ASP A 4 -6.61 -15.39 0.59
N LEU A 5 -5.85 -15.27 1.68
CA LEU A 5 -5.84 -14.04 2.48
C LEU A 5 -5.28 -12.86 1.67
N LEU A 6 -4.14 -13.04 1.00
CA LEU A 6 -3.55 -11.98 0.18
C LEU A 6 -4.53 -11.54 -0.92
N LYS A 7 -5.14 -12.49 -1.61
CA LYS A 7 -6.15 -12.22 -2.62
C LYS A 7 -7.34 -11.45 -2.05
N LYS A 8 -7.87 -11.86 -0.89
CA LYS A 8 -8.97 -11.17 -0.20
C LYS A 8 -8.61 -9.72 0.13
N LEU A 9 -7.40 -9.46 0.65
CA LEU A 9 -6.93 -8.11 0.95
C LEU A 9 -6.83 -7.24 -0.30
N ILE A 10 -6.29 -7.79 -1.38
CA ILE A 10 -6.13 -7.10 -2.67
C ILE A 10 -7.48 -6.77 -3.30
N GLU A 11 -8.39 -7.74 -3.40
CA GLU A 11 -9.68 -7.58 -4.09
C GLU A 11 -10.63 -6.63 -3.34
N THR A 12 -10.45 -6.46 -2.04
CA THR A 12 -11.28 -5.56 -1.23
C THR A 12 -10.97 -4.10 -1.58
N PRO A 13 -11.98 -3.29 -1.96
CA PRO A 13 -11.79 -1.88 -2.27
C PRO A 13 -11.45 -1.07 -1.01
N GLY A 14 -10.61 -0.04 -1.20
CA GLY A 14 -10.21 0.86 -0.12
C GLY A 14 -9.32 1.97 -0.65
N VAL A 15 -9.89 2.86 -1.46
CA VAL A 15 -9.22 4.09 -1.92
C VAL A 15 -8.95 4.99 -0.73
N SER A 16 -7.87 5.77 -0.76
CA SER A 16 -7.53 6.77 0.28
C SER A 16 -8.74 7.60 0.69
N GLY A 17 -9.07 7.60 1.99
CA GLY A 17 -10.26 8.24 2.58
C GLY A 17 -11.54 7.37 2.52
N PHE A 18 -11.49 6.17 1.92
CA PHE A 18 -12.62 5.24 1.79
C PHE A 18 -12.23 3.81 2.21
N GLU A 19 -11.43 3.68 3.27
CA GLU A 19 -10.82 2.40 3.68
C GLU A 19 -11.75 1.52 4.52
N SER A 20 -12.97 1.93 4.81
CA SER A 20 -13.87 1.21 5.74
C SER A 20 -14.02 -0.29 5.42
N LYS A 21 -14.19 -0.64 4.14
CA LYS A 21 -14.36 -2.05 3.73
C LYS A 21 -13.08 -2.88 3.97
N ILE A 22 -11.93 -2.37 3.60
CA ILE A 22 -10.66 -3.08 3.82
C ILE A 22 -10.30 -3.13 5.30
N ARG A 23 -10.58 -2.07 6.05
CA ARG A 23 -10.37 -2.03 7.51
C ARG A 23 -11.15 -3.14 8.20
N GLU A 24 -12.44 -3.33 7.88
CA GLU A 24 -13.21 -4.42 8.46
C GLU A 24 -12.66 -5.80 8.09
N VAL A 25 -12.21 -6.01 6.84
CA VAL A 25 -11.57 -7.25 6.44
C VAL A 25 -10.29 -7.52 7.25
N ILE A 26 -9.42 -6.51 7.40
CA ILE A 26 -8.20 -6.64 8.21
C ILE A 26 -8.55 -6.90 9.66
N LYS A 27 -9.52 -6.17 10.23
CA LYS A 27 -10.00 -6.32 11.60
C LYS A 27 -10.54 -7.72 11.90
N GLU A 28 -11.31 -8.30 10.97
CA GLU A 28 -11.76 -9.70 11.08
C GLU A 28 -10.56 -10.67 11.09
N GLU A 29 -9.60 -10.45 10.20
CA GLU A 29 -8.44 -11.33 10.08
C GLU A 29 -7.51 -11.24 11.30
N VAL A 30 -7.24 -10.05 11.82
CA VAL A 30 -6.39 -9.90 13.01
C VAL A 30 -7.06 -10.46 14.27
N LYS A 31 -8.39 -10.33 14.43
CA LYS A 31 -9.13 -10.93 15.56
C LYS A 31 -9.01 -12.46 15.64
N LYS A 32 -8.88 -13.15 14.52
CA LYS A 32 -8.63 -14.62 14.47
C LYS A 32 -7.27 -15.02 15.05
N ARG A 33 -6.36 -14.06 15.26
CA ARG A 33 -4.97 -14.26 15.71
C ARG A 33 -4.74 -13.93 17.18
N ASP A 34 -5.84 -13.80 17.92
CA ASP A 34 -5.82 -13.60 19.37
C ASP A 34 -4.95 -12.41 19.82
N PRO A 35 -5.20 -11.20 19.30
CA PRO A 35 -4.57 -9.97 19.81
C PRO A 35 -5.11 -9.63 21.21
N ASP A 36 -4.35 -8.86 21.98
CA ASP A 36 -4.81 -8.39 23.30
C ASP A 36 -5.80 -7.23 23.19
N GLU A 37 -5.61 -6.35 22.19
CA GLU A 37 -6.49 -5.19 21.94
C GLU A 37 -6.60 -4.92 20.43
N VAL A 38 -7.79 -4.46 20.00
CA VAL A 38 -8.06 -3.99 18.63
C VAL A 38 -8.97 -2.78 18.70
N HIS A 39 -8.52 -1.65 18.18
CA HIS A 39 -9.32 -0.42 18.15
C HIS A 39 -9.01 0.41 16.90
N GLU A 40 -9.82 1.41 16.66
CA GLU A 40 -9.66 2.35 15.55
C GLU A 40 -9.49 3.76 16.14
N ASP A 41 -8.65 4.57 15.52
CA ASP A 41 -8.56 5.98 15.85
C ASP A 41 -9.53 6.86 15.04
N ILE A 42 -9.48 8.16 15.23
CA ILE A 42 -10.39 9.10 14.58
C ILE A 42 -10.17 9.21 13.05
N LEU A 43 -8.97 8.92 12.55
CA LEU A 43 -8.67 8.88 11.11
C LEU A 43 -9.00 7.52 10.48
N GLY A 44 -9.35 6.53 11.33
CA GLY A 44 -9.66 5.18 10.87
C GLY A 44 -8.44 4.28 10.75
N ASN A 45 -7.30 4.63 11.31
CA ASN A 45 -6.20 3.68 11.46
C ASN A 45 -6.66 2.50 12.32
N LEU A 46 -6.35 1.28 11.91
CA LEU A 46 -6.62 0.09 12.72
C LEU A 46 -5.39 -0.24 13.56
N ILE A 47 -5.54 -0.20 14.87
CA ILE A 47 -4.48 -0.41 15.85
C ILE A 47 -4.71 -1.75 16.54
N VAL A 48 -3.70 -2.61 16.51
CA VAL A 48 -3.75 -3.97 17.06
C VAL A 48 -2.58 -4.17 18.01
N VAL A 49 -2.85 -4.54 19.26
CA VAL A 49 -1.85 -4.70 20.31
C VAL A 49 -1.64 -6.17 20.64
N LYS A 50 -0.39 -6.60 20.71
CA LYS A 50 0.05 -7.87 21.29
C LYS A 50 1.02 -7.60 22.42
N LYS A 51 0.57 -7.79 23.67
CA LYS A 51 1.35 -7.48 24.89
C LYS A 51 2.58 -8.37 25.02
N GLY A 52 3.70 -7.73 25.25
CA GLY A 52 4.99 -8.37 25.45
C GLY A 52 5.25 -8.83 26.89
N LYS A 53 6.47 -9.35 27.09
CA LYS A 53 7.02 -9.77 28.41
C LYS A 53 7.70 -8.62 29.15
N ARG A 54 8.08 -7.56 28.44
CA ARG A 54 8.83 -6.39 28.93
C ARG A 54 8.11 -5.11 28.58
N GLU A 55 8.45 -4.04 29.26
CA GLU A 55 8.08 -2.69 28.90
C GLU A 55 8.72 -2.25 27.58
N GLY A 56 8.12 -1.25 26.95
CA GLY A 56 8.52 -0.71 25.66
C GLY A 56 7.75 -1.31 24.50
N THR A 57 7.49 -0.46 23.51
CA THR A 57 6.64 -0.77 22.35
C THR A 57 7.47 -0.75 21.07
N ILE A 58 7.32 -1.79 20.25
CA ILE A 58 7.75 -1.79 18.86
C ILE A 58 6.51 -1.59 18.01
N LEU A 59 6.53 -0.58 17.17
CA LEU A 59 5.46 -0.26 16.26
C LEU A 59 5.76 -0.80 14.86
N PHE A 60 4.87 -1.61 14.32
CA PHE A 60 4.90 -2.07 12.92
C PHE A 60 3.76 -1.41 12.16
N MET A 61 4.05 -0.77 11.05
CA MET A 61 3.06 -0.04 10.24
C MET A 61 3.06 -0.53 8.80
N ALA A 62 1.89 -0.55 8.18
CA ALA A 62 1.66 -0.77 6.76
C ALA A 62 0.39 -0.03 6.36
N HIS A 63 0.35 0.61 5.20
CA HIS A 63 -0.86 1.33 4.81
C HIS A 63 -1.90 0.40 4.17
N MET A 64 -3.18 0.65 4.49
CA MET A 64 -4.27 -0.16 3.96
C MET A 64 -5.03 0.51 2.82
N ASP A 65 -4.77 1.78 2.55
CA ASP A 65 -5.36 2.45 1.39
C ASP A 65 -4.69 2.04 0.07
N GLU A 66 -5.28 2.44 -1.02
CA GLU A 66 -4.79 2.22 -2.37
C GLU A 66 -5.08 3.45 -3.23
N LEU A 67 -4.29 3.64 -4.26
CA LEU A 67 -4.55 4.62 -5.31
C LEU A 67 -5.89 4.35 -6.00
N GLY A 68 -6.67 5.39 -6.19
CA GLY A 68 -7.96 5.29 -6.89
C GLY A 68 -8.45 6.62 -7.39
N MET A 69 -9.75 6.73 -7.52
CA MET A 69 -10.40 7.94 -8.04
C MET A 69 -11.71 8.17 -7.29
N VAL A 70 -12.26 9.37 -7.45
CA VAL A 70 -13.63 9.69 -7.04
C VAL A 70 -14.39 10.33 -8.19
N VAL A 71 -15.70 10.14 -8.21
CA VAL A 71 -16.59 10.82 -9.16
C VAL A 71 -16.51 12.34 -8.92
N SER A 72 -16.15 13.10 -9.96
CA SER A 72 -16.10 14.56 -9.91
C SER A 72 -17.27 15.24 -10.62
N SER A 73 -17.82 14.61 -11.65
CA SER A 73 -18.95 15.13 -12.42
C SER A 73 -19.72 14.02 -13.14
N ILE A 74 -20.96 14.30 -13.51
CA ILE A 74 -21.79 13.41 -14.31
C ILE A 74 -22.43 14.29 -15.38
N ASP A 75 -22.24 13.96 -16.65
CA ASP A 75 -22.85 14.71 -17.76
C ASP A 75 -24.28 14.25 -18.06
N GLU A 76 -24.99 15.01 -18.87
CA GLU A 76 -26.39 14.74 -19.20
C GLU A 76 -26.62 13.41 -19.96
N LYS A 77 -25.55 12.85 -20.56
CA LYS A 77 -25.57 11.56 -21.26
C LYS A 77 -25.18 10.38 -20.36
N GLY A 78 -24.85 10.64 -19.09
CA GLY A 78 -24.46 9.61 -18.12
C GLY A 78 -22.98 9.25 -18.12
N PHE A 79 -22.11 9.98 -18.84
CA PHE A 79 -20.67 9.80 -18.72
C PHE A 79 -20.15 10.47 -17.45
N ILE A 80 -19.20 9.80 -16.79
CA ILE A 80 -18.72 10.18 -15.45
C ILE A 80 -17.29 10.71 -15.55
N GLY A 81 -17.10 11.97 -15.15
CA GLY A 81 -15.80 12.55 -14.90
C GLY A 81 -15.31 12.14 -13.51
N PHE A 82 -13.99 12.09 -13.35
CA PHE A 82 -13.38 11.64 -12.09
C PHE A 82 -12.19 12.52 -11.69
N GLN A 83 -11.83 12.49 -10.40
CA GLN A 83 -10.61 13.06 -9.83
C GLN A 83 -9.73 11.92 -9.35
N LYS A 84 -8.43 11.96 -9.62
CA LYS A 84 -7.46 11.00 -9.07
C LYS A 84 -7.23 11.24 -7.59
N LEU A 85 -7.06 10.16 -6.84
CA LEU A 85 -6.55 10.14 -5.46
C LEU A 85 -5.21 9.41 -5.46
N GLY A 86 -4.15 10.14 -5.09
CA GLY A 86 -2.78 9.68 -5.11
C GLY A 86 -2.09 9.75 -6.48
N GLY A 87 -0.91 9.15 -6.56
CA GLY A 87 0.04 9.29 -7.67
C GLY A 87 -0.23 8.36 -8.86
N ILE A 88 -1.36 8.50 -9.56
CA ILE A 88 -1.70 7.69 -10.73
C ILE A 88 -1.18 8.33 -12.02
N ASP A 89 -0.36 7.60 -12.78
CA ASP A 89 0.09 8.01 -14.12
C ASP A 89 -1.06 7.94 -15.13
N ASP A 90 -1.24 8.97 -15.94
CA ASP A 90 -2.31 9.04 -16.92
C ASP A 90 -2.23 7.92 -17.98
N ARG A 91 -1.04 7.41 -18.25
CA ARG A 91 -0.82 6.28 -19.17
C ARG A 91 -1.52 4.99 -18.76
N VAL A 92 -1.73 4.79 -17.45
CA VAL A 92 -2.36 3.56 -16.94
C VAL A 92 -3.89 3.65 -16.83
N LEU A 93 -4.49 4.81 -17.17
CA LEU A 93 -5.94 5.03 -17.04
C LEU A 93 -6.72 4.51 -18.23
N VAL A 94 -6.22 4.74 -19.44
CA VAL A 94 -6.96 4.41 -20.68
C VAL A 94 -7.17 2.89 -20.84
N SER A 95 -8.35 2.53 -21.33
CA SER A 95 -8.78 1.14 -21.58
C SER A 95 -8.87 0.29 -20.31
N ARG A 96 -9.15 0.90 -19.16
CA ARG A 96 -9.30 0.18 -17.89
C ARG A 96 -10.75 -0.06 -17.53
N VAL A 97 -10.99 -1.22 -16.97
CA VAL A 97 -12.22 -1.53 -16.26
C VAL A 97 -12.08 -1.02 -14.82
N VAL A 98 -13.11 -0.32 -14.35
CA VAL A 98 -13.20 0.23 -13.00
C VAL A 98 -14.45 -0.27 -12.29
N ARG A 99 -14.47 -0.16 -10.97
CA ARG A 99 -15.63 -0.40 -10.10
C ARG A 99 -15.95 0.87 -9.35
N LEU A 100 -17.14 1.38 -9.49
CA LEU A 100 -17.69 2.47 -8.68
C LEU A 100 -18.33 1.84 -7.45
N ILE A 101 -17.92 2.27 -6.27
CA ILE A 101 -18.28 1.64 -5.00
C ILE A 101 -19.38 2.49 -4.35
N THR A 102 -20.62 2.05 -4.46
CA THR A 102 -21.74 2.67 -3.75
C THR A 102 -21.94 2.02 -2.38
N GLU A 103 -22.89 2.51 -1.61
CA GLU A 103 -23.21 1.96 -0.30
C GLU A 103 -23.61 0.48 -0.39
N ASP A 104 -24.47 0.13 -1.35
CA ASP A 104 -25.09 -1.18 -1.45
C ASP A 104 -24.46 -2.12 -2.47
N LYS A 105 -23.74 -1.61 -3.46
CA LYS A 105 -23.25 -2.40 -4.60
C LYS A 105 -21.99 -1.84 -5.26
N GLU A 106 -21.41 -2.65 -6.13
CA GLU A 106 -20.30 -2.29 -7.00
C GLU A 106 -20.80 -2.25 -8.45
N ILE A 107 -20.52 -1.16 -9.15
CA ILE A 107 -20.94 -0.95 -10.53
C ILE A 107 -19.71 -0.91 -11.41
N TYR A 108 -19.68 -1.76 -12.42
CA TYR A 108 -18.57 -1.76 -13.38
C TYR A 108 -18.72 -0.62 -14.38
N GLY A 109 -17.58 -0.02 -14.72
CA GLY A 109 -17.45 0.97 -15.77
C GLY A 109 -16.16 0.79 -16.55
N VAL A 110 -16.02 1.49 -17.64
CA VAL A 110 -14.82 1.47 -18.48
C VAL A 110 -14.32 2.88 -18.75
N ILE A 111 -13.00 3.09 -18.67
CA ILE A 111 -12.37 4.32 -19.12
C ILE A 111 -12.04 4.14 -20.60
N GLY A 112 -12.85 4.71 -21.46
CA GLY A 112 -12.71 4.61 -22.92
C GLY A 112 -11.60 5.49 -23.48
N ILE A 113 -11.32 5.31 -24.76
CA ILE A 113 -10.45 6.18 -25.56
C ILE A 113 -11.11 6.45 -26.91
N VAL A 114 -10.94 7.66 -27.44
CA VAL A 114 -11.39 7.98 -28.79
C VAL A 114 -10.53 7.20 -29.80
N PRO A 115 -11.11 6.31 -30.61
CA PRO A 115 -10.33 5.54 -31.57
C PRO A 115 -9.77 6.45 -32.69
N PRO A 116 -8.63 6.10 -33.30
CA PRO A 116 -7.93 6.95 -34.26
C PRO A 116 -8.80 7.44 -35.44
N HIS A 117 -9.70 6.60 -35.92
CA HIS A 117 -10.59 6.92 -37.05
C HIS A 117 -11.72 7.91 -36.70
N LEU A 118 -11.95 8.20 -35.43
CA LEU A 118 -12.89 9.23 -34.96
C LEU A 118 -12.15 10.44 -34.39
N SER A 119 -10.82 10.42 -34.34
CA SER A 119 -10.02 11.55 -33.88
C SER A 119 -9.84 12.56 -35.00
N VAL A 120 -10.37 13.78 -34.80
CA VAL A 120 -10.15 14.91 -35.70
C VAL A 120 -8.88 15.67 -35.37
N ASP A 121 -8.32 15.50 -34.20
CA ASP A 121 -7.10 16.17 -33.72
C ASP A 121 -5.87 15.30 -33.96
N LYS A 122 -5.26 15.48 -35.14
CA LYS A 122 -4.02 14.78 -35.50
C LYS A 122 -2.82 15.14 -34.61
N GLU A 123 -2.87 16.27 -33.91
CA GLU A 123 -1.81 16.65 -32.97
C GLU A 123 -1.81 15.83 -31.69
N MET A 124 -2.95 15.19 -31.37
CA MET A 124 -3.08 14.30 -30.22
C MET A 124 -2.72 12.84 -30.54
N GLU A 125 -2.50 12.52 -31.81
CA GLU A 125 -2.12 11.17 -32.21
C GLU A 125 -0.76 10.76 -31.57
N GLY A 126 -0.76 9.66 -30.84
CA GLY A 126 0.42 9.17 -30.11
C GLY A 126 0.73 9.91 -28.80
N LYS A 127 -0.03 10.94 -28.43
CA LYS A 127 0.12 11.63 -27.13
C LYS A 127 -0.74 10.98 -26.04
N ILE A 128 -0.28 11.13 -24.80
CA ILE A 128 -1.02 10.68 -23.62
C ILE A 128 -2.25 11.57 -23.44
N THR A 129 -3.43 10.96 -23.36
CA THR A 129 -4.66 11.71 -23.05
C THR A 129 -4.66 12.08 -21.57
N PRO A 130 -4.69 13.36 -21.20
CA PRO A 130 -4.74 13.79 -19.80
C PRO A 130 -6.01 13.25 -19.11
N TRP A 131 -5.88 12.87 -17.86
CA TRP A 131 -6.98 12.25 -17.09
C TRP A 131 -8.27 13.09 -17.08
N TYR A 132 -8.20 14.40 -17.05
CA TYR A 132 -9.37 15.30 -17.03
C TYR A 132 -10.14 15.35 -18.36
N LYS A 133 -9.61 14.74 -19.42
CA LYS A 133 -10.29 14.51 -20.71
C LYS A 133 -10.87 13.09 -20.84
N LEU A 134 -10.60 12.23 -19.86
CA LEU A 134 -11.13 10.87 -19.83
C LEU A 134 -12.48 10.84 -19.11
N GLN A 135 -13.33 9.90 -19.49
CA GLN A 135 -14.63 9.67 -18.87
C GLN A 135 -14.82 8.18 -18.63
N ILE A 136 -15.65 7.87 -17.63
CA ILE A 136 -16.08 6.50 -17.36
C ILE A 136 -17.48 6.30 -17.95
N ASP A 137 -17.61 5.24 -18.72
CA ASP A 137 -18.87 4.76 -19.26
C ASP A 137 -19.33 3.55 -18.43
N ILE A 138 -20.55 3.61 -17.90
CA ILE A 138 -21.21 2.54 -17.14
C ILE A 138 -22.43 1.96 -17.88
N GLY A 139 -22.63 2.31 -19.17
CA GLY A 139 -23.67 1.75 -20.03
C GLY A 139 -25.07 2.33 -19.84
N VAL A 140 -25.19 3.53 -19.25
CA VAL A 140 -26.47 4.26 -19.08
C VAL A 140 -26.63 5.38 -20.12
N LYS A 141 -27.79 6.00 -20.18
CA LYS A 141 -28.13 7.00 -21.22
C LYS A 141 -28.39 8.39 -20.66
N SER A 142 -28.47 8.55 -19.34
CA SER A 142 -28.73 9.84 -18.73
C SER A 142 -28.09 9.96 -17.32
N LYS A 143 -27.99 11.19 -16.87
CA LYS A 143 -27.53 11.53 -15.52
C LYS A 143 -28.45 10.95 -14.44
N GLU A 144 -29.77 10.97 -14.67
CA GLU A 144 -30.77 10.44 -13.75
C GLU A 144 -30.60 8.93 -13.55
N GLU A 145 -30.27 8.20 -14.62
CA GLU A 145 -29.95 6.77 -14.52
C GLU A 145 -28.71 6.54 -13.65
N VAL A 146 -27.63 7.33 -13.80
CA VAL A 146 -26.43 7.26 -12.94
C VAL A 146 -26.80 7.47 -11.48
N ILE A 147 -27.54 8.53 -11.18
CA ILE A 147 -27.97 8.88 -9.82
C ILE A 147 -28.85 7.76 -9.22
N SER A 148 -29.76 7.19 -10.02
CA SER A 148 -30.64 6.09 -9.57
C SER A 148 -29.88 4.83 -9.17
N LEU A 149 -28.65 4.67 -9.68
CA LEU A 149 -27.73 3.60 -9.30
C LEU A 149 -26.98 3.87 -7.98
N GLY A 150 -27.20 5.04 -7.34
CA GLY A 150 -26.52 5.45 -6.10
C GLY A 150 -25.17 6.10 -6.34
N ILE A 151 -24.83 6.46 -7.57
CA ILE A 151 -23.56 7.13 -7.92
C ILE A 151 -23.77 8.64 -7.84
N ASN A 152 -22.95 9.31 -7.04
CA ASN A 152 -22.94 10.75 -6.83
C ASN A 152 -21.51 11.29 -6.88
N GLN A 153 -21.36 12.61 -6.86
CA GLN A 153 -20.05 13.24 -6.63
C GLN A 153 -19.44 12.72 -5.31
N GLY A 154 -18.15 12.37 -5.34
CA GLY A 154 -17.46 11.76 -4.22
C GLY A 154 -17.57 10.24 -4.15
N THR A 155 -18.38 9.57 -4.98
CA THR A 155 -18.40 8.09 -5.03
C THR A 155 -17.01 7.55 -5.37
N PRO A 156 -16.40 6.67 -4.54
CA PRO A 156 -15.07 6.14 -4.80
C PRO A 156 -15.05 5.15 -5.96
N ILE A 157 -13.93 5.16 -6.68
CA ILE A 157 -13.71 4.37 -7.88
C ILE A 157 -12.38 3.63 -7.73
N VAL A 158 -12.42 2.30 -7.82
CA VAL A 158 -11.23 1.44 -7.84
C VAL A 158 -11.04 0.81 -9.22
N PHE A 159 -9.82 0.48 -9.57
CA PHE A 159 -9.57 -0.34 -10.74
C PHE A 159 -10.08 -1.77 -10.50
N LYS A 160 -10.58 -2.42 -11.56
CA LYS A 160 -10.74 -3.87 -11.50
C LYS A 160 -9.37 -4.50 -11.30
N LYS A 161 -9.27 -5.42 -10.37
CA LYS A 161 -8.04 -6.11 -10.03
C LYS A 161 -8.08 -7.55 -10.53
N ASP A 162 -6.96 -8.02 -11.05
CA ASP A 162 -6.75 -9.42 -11.38
C ASP A 162 -5.61 -9.93 -10.47
N PHE A 163 -5.79 -11.09 -9.87
CA PHE A 163 -4.78 -11.74 -9.05
C PHE A 163 -4.18 -12.91 -9.83
N LEU A 164 -2.93 -12.78 -10.24
CA LEU A 164 -2.25 -13.76 -11.09
C LEU A 164 -0.97 -14.26 -10.42
N LEU A 165 -0.67 -15.52 -10.63
CA LEU A 165 0.61 -16.12 -10.29
C LEU A 165 1.45 -16.26 -11.55
N LEU A 166 2.65 -15.71 -11.54
CA LEU A 166 3.65 -15.93 -12.56
C LEU A 166 4.63 -17.00 -12.10
N ASN A 167 5.58 -17.34 -12.97
CA ASN A 167 6.67 -18.25 -12.61
C ASN A 167 7.50 -17.73 -11.43
N ASN A 168 8.17 -18.63 -10.72
CA ASN A 168 9.09 -18.34 -9.62
C ASN A 168 8.46 -17.65 -8.42
N ASP A 169 7.22 -18.00 -8.06
CA ASP A 169 6.49 -17.47 -6.90
C ASP A 169 6.26 -15.95 -6.94
N LEU A 170 6.10 -15.40 -8.15
CA LEU A 170 5.74 -14.01 -8.33
C LEU A 170 4.23 -13.84 -8.39
N VAL A 171 3.74 -12.85 -7.64
CA VAL A 171 2.33 -12.42 -7.65
C VAL A 171 2.21 -11.14 -8.46
N VAL A 172 1.20 -11.08 -9.30
CA VAL A 172 0.80 -9.89 -10.04
C VAL A 172 -0.58 -9.46 -9.61
N SER A 173 -0.70 -8.22 -9.24
CA SER A 173 -1.98 -7.55 -9.06
C SER A 173 -1.77 -6.03 -9.02
N ARG A 174 -2.86 -5.28 -8.92
CA ARG A 174 -2.84 -3.90 -8.47
C ARG A 174 -3.09 -3.84 -6.96
N GLY A 175 -2.49 -2.86 -6.30
CA GLY A 175 -2.65 -2.62 -4.87
C GLY A 175 -1.85 -3.60 -4.00
N LEU A 176 -0.80 -4.20 -4.56
CA LEU A 176 0.24 -4.86 -3.78
C LEU A 176 0.95 -3.84 -2.90
N ASP A 177 1.05 -2.62 -3.36
CA ASP A 177 1.30 -1.39 -2.62
C ASP A 177 0.02 -0.93 -1.91
N ASP A 178 -0.20 -1.04 -0.57
CA ASP A 178 0.67 -1.76 0.36
C ASP A 178 -0.12 -2.91 1.04
N ARG A 179 -1.06 -3.54 0.29
CA ARG A 179 -1.80 -4.71 0.80
C ARG A 179 -0.88 -5.89 1.07
N PHE A 180 0.29 -5.93 0.42
CA PHE A 180 1.30 -6.95 0.69
C PHE A 180 1.99 -6.68 2.03
N GLY A 181 2.26 -5.42 2.40
CA GLY A 181 2.70 -5.05 3.74
C GLY A 181 1.67 -5.38 4.80
N CYS A 182 0.39 -5.05 4.58
CA CYS A 182 -0.70 -5.49 5.46
C CYS A 182 -0.71 -7.02 5.65
N PHE A 183 -0.54 -7.78 4.57
CA PHE A 183 -0.45 -9.23 4.60
C PHE A 183 0.74 -9.73 5.42
N ILE A 184 1.92 -9.11 5.28
CA ILE A 184 3.12 -9.41 6.08
C ILE A 184 2.84 -9.19 7.55
N LEU A 185 2.24 -8.06 7.95
CA LEU A 185 1.92 -7.76 9.35
C LEU A 185 0.92 -8.75 9.94
N ILE A 186 -0.10 -9.15 9.18
CA ILE A 186 -1.07 -10.16 9.63
C ILE A 186 -0.39 -11.53 9.83
N ASN A 187 0.55 -11.92 8.95
CA ASN A 187 1.31 -13.16 9.12
C ASN A 187 2.28 -13.07 10.33
N LEU A 188 2.88 -11.92 10.58
CA LEU A 188 3.69 -11.69 11.77
C LEU A 188 2.86 -11.85 13.06
N LEU A 189 1.66 -11.28 13.11
CA LEU A 189 0.76 -11.43 14.26
C LEU A 189 0.37 -12.92 14.48
N GLU A 190 0.14 -13.70 13.41
CA GLU A 190 -0.11 -15.14 13.53
C GLU A 190 1.01 -15.91 14.22
N MET A 191 2.28 -15.52 14.01
CA MET A 191 3.42 -16.16 14.68
C MET A 191 3.40 -15.96 16.20
N PHE A 192 2.73 -14.91 16.69
CA PHE A 192 2.56 -14.62 18.11
C PHE A 192 1.21 -15.07 18.70
N ARG A 193 0.40 -15.81 17.94
CA ARG A 193 -0.93 -16.25 18.39
C ARG A 193 -0.89 -17.02 19.71
N LYS A 194 0.10 -17.89 19.89
CA LYS A 194 0.26 -18.75 21.08
C LYS A 194 1.44 -18.37 21.97
N THR A 195 2.19 -17.34 21.60
CA THR A 195 3.40 -16.92 22.28
C THR A 195 3.37 -15.41 22.54
N LYS A 196 4.09 -14.98 23.58
CA LYS A 196 4.25 -13.55 23.84
C LYS A 196 5.58 -13.06 23.24
N PRO A 197 5.57 -11.94 22.52
CA PRO A 197 6.78 -11.30 22.07
C PRO A 197 7.61 -10.78 23.26
N LEU A 198 8.83 -10.32 23.02
CA LEU A 198 9.68 -9.76 24.07
C LEU A 198 9.13 -8.40 24.53
N ASN A 199 8.99 -7.46 23.61
CA ASN A 199 8.37 -6.15 23.83
C ASN A 199 6.89 -6.19 23.38
N THR A 200 6.09 -5.24 23.83
CA THR A 200 4.74 -5.05 23.30
C THR A 200 4.85 -4.69 21.82
N LEU A 201 4.12 -5.43 20.99
CA LEU A 201 4.00 -5.13 19.56
C LEU A 201 2.69 -4.41 19.30
N VAL A 202 2.77 -3.31 18.57
CA VAL A 202 1.60 -2.61 18.07
C VAL A 202 1.66 -2.63 16.55
N PHE A 203 0.64 -3.20 15.95
CA PHE A 203 0.47 -3.23 14.49
C PHE A 203 -0.52 -2.13 14.12
N VAL A 204 -0.12 -1.28 13.21
CA VAL A 204 -0.98 -0.22 12.71
C VAL A 204 -1.16 -0.37 11.21
N PHE A 205 -2.41 -0.51 10.81
CA PHE A 205 -2.81 -0.44 9.41
C PHE A 205 -3.29 0.98 9.16
N THR A 206 -2.45 1.77 8.48
CA THR A 206 -2.68 3.21 8.31
C THR A 206 -3.63 3.52 7.18
N THR A 207 -4.25 4.69 7.24
CA THR A 207 -5.13 5.27 6.22
C THR A 207 -4.42 6.41 5.50
N GLU A 208 -4.88 6.74 4.29
CA GLU A 208 -4.54 7.96 3.57
C GLU A 208 -3.01 8.19 3.41
N GLU A 209 -2.22 7.12 3.28
CA GLU A 209 -0.78 7.21 2.99
C GLU A 209 -0.56 7.89 1.63
N GLU A 210 -1.25 7.40 0.60
CA GLU A 210 -1.10 7.76 -0.81
C GLU A 210 -1.47 9.22 -1.14
N ILE A 211 -2.16 9.89 -0.22
CA ILE A 211 -2.52 11.31 -0.34
C ILE A 211 -1.82 12.20 0.68
N GLY A 212 -0.73 11.71 1.29
CA GLY A 212 0.15 12.53 2.11
C GLY A 212 0.50 11.99 3.48
N LEU A 213 0.58 10.68 3.71
CA LEU A 213 1.05 10.03 4.94
C LEU A 213 0.20 10.39 6.17
N ARG A 214 -1.11 10.63 5.97
CA ARG A 214 -1.97 11.32 6.94
C ARG A 214 -2.28 10.45 8.16
N GLY A 215 -2.58 9.16 7.95
CA GLY A 215 -2.87 8.23 9.04
C GLY A 215 -1.71 8.08 10.01
N ALA A 216 -0.50 7.96 9.49
CA ALA A 216 0.70 7.75 10.30
C ALA A 216 1.03 8.95 11.21
N SER A 217 0.72 10.17 10.78
CA SER A 217 1.04 11.40 11.52
C SER A 217 0.42 11.48 12.91
N VAL A 218 -0.71 10.81 13.15
CA VAL A 218 -1.43 10.88 14.44
C VAL A 218 -1.14 9.70 15.36
N VAL A 219 -0.53 8.63 14.87
CA VAL A 219 -0.39 7.37 15.63
C VAL A 219 0.83 7.38 16.55
N ALA A 220 2.02 7.68 16.02
CA ALA A 220 3.27 7.56 16.76
C ALA A 220 3.31 8.42 18.05
N PRO A 221 2.86 9.69 18.06
CA PRO A 221 2.83 10.49 19.28
C PRO A 221 1.97 9.92 20.40
N GLN A 222 0.92 9.17 20.06
CA GLN A 222 0.02 8.57 21.04
C GLN A 222 0.62 7.30 21.66
N LEU A 223 1.41 6.56 20.92
CA LEU A 223 1.96 5.26 21.32
C LEU A 223 3.36 5.34 21.93
N ASN A 224 4.10 6.42 21.70
CA ASN A 224 5.47 6.65 22.18
C ASN A 224 6.38 5.41 21.99
N PRO A 225 6.57 4.92 20.76
CA PRO A 225 7.31 3.69 20.50
C PRO A 225 8.81 3.86 20.73
N LEU A 226 9.47 2.76 21.16
CA LEU A 226 10.93 2.66 21.18
C LEU A 226 11.51 2.63 19.76
N LEU A 227 10.78 1.99 18.85
CA LEU A 227 11.15 1.81 17.46
C LEU A 227 9.89 1.68 16.62
N THR A 228 9.85 2.37 15.50
CA THR A 228 8.87 2.18 14.45
C THR A 228 9.51 1.53 13.23
N VAL A 229 8.91 0.47 12.75
CA VAL A 229 9.27 -0.20 11.50
C VAL A 229 8.09 -0.08 10.53
N VAL A 230 8.28 0.63 9.45
CA VAL A 230 7.27 0.76 8.40
C VAL A 230 7.54 -0.27 7.32
N VAL A 231 6.59 -1.13 7.07
CA VAL A 231 6.59 -2.11 5.99
C VAL A 231 5.88 -1.48 4.80
N ASP A 232 6.56 -1.37 3.67
CA ASP A 232 6.04 -0.68 2.50
C ASP A 232 6.73 -1.22 1.23
N SER A 233 6.29 -0.83 0.06
CA SER A 233 6.93 -1.15 -1.20
C SER A 233 8.17 -0.30 -1.47
N ILE A 234 9.04 -0.78 -2.34
CA ILE A 234 10.08 0.01 -2.98
C ILE A 234 10.20 -0.37 -4.45
N SER A 235 10.23 0.63 -5.33
CA SER A 235 10.34 0.40 -6.76
C SER A 235 11.61 -0.35 -7.12
N ALA A 236 11.46 -1.56 -7.66
CA ALA A 236 12.54 -2.34 -8.24
C ALA A 236 12.88 -1.84 -9.65
N SER A 237 14.12 -1.99 -10.06
CA SER A 237 14.61 -1.57 -11.38
C SER A 237 15.33 -2.69 -12.15
N ASP A 238 15.01 -3.92 -11.82
CA ASP A 238 15.59 -5.14 -12.39
C ASP A 238 14.96 -5.57 -13.73
N PHE A 239 14.36 -4.63 -14.45
CA PHE A 239 13.80 -4.84 -15.79
C PHE A 239 14.40 -3.89 -16.83
N SER A 240 14.41 -4.33 -18.09
CA SER A 240 15.21 -3.71 -19.16
C SER A 240 14.81 -2.29 -19.56
N LEU A 241 13.60 -1.84 -19.21
CA LEU A 241 13.11 -0.51 -19.58
C LEU A 241 13.64 0.61 -18.67
N VAL A 242 14.26 0.28 -17.54
CA VAL A 242 14.83 1.28 -16.64
C VAL A 242 16.25 1.64 -17.09
N SER A 243 16.47 2.94 -17.32
CA SER A 243 17.77 3.49 -17.70
C SER A 243 18.38 4.34 -16.57
N LEU A 244 19.71 4.56 -16.66
CA LEU A 244 20.38 5.51 -15.80
C LEU A 244 19.80 6.92 -16.01
N PRO A 245 19.73 7.79 -14.97
CA PRO A 245 20.24 7.60 -13.61
C PRO A 245 19.28 6.90 -12.64
N TYR A 246 18.08 6.50 -13.09
CA TYR A 246 17.02 5.98 -12.22
C TYR A 246 17.17 4.49 -11.89
N LYS A 247 18.15 3.81 -12.51
CA LYS A 247 18.41 2.40 -12.23
C LYS A 247 19.05 2.27 -10.84
N ASN A 248 18.27 1.77 -9.89
CA ASN A 248 18.77 1.35 -8.58
C ASN A 248 19.23 -0.12 -8.62
N SER A 249 19.76 -0.64 -7.53
CA SER A 249 20.21 -2.03 -7.40
C SER A 249 19.12 -2.97 -6.88
N ILE A 250 17.87 -2.50 -6.77
CA ILE A 250 16.77 -3.25 -6.15
C ILE A 250 16.23 -4.29 -7.14
N VAL A 251 16.22 -5.53 -6.69
CA VAL A 251 15.87 -6.73 -7.48
C VAL A 251 14.80 -7.52 -6.73
N VAL A 252 13.71 -7.86 -7.43
CA VAL A 252 12.64 -8.73 -6.91
C VAL A 252 13.18 -10.15 -6.71
N GLY A 253 12.92 -10.73 -5.54
CA GLY A 253 13.39 -12.07 -5.15
C GLY A 253 14.72 -12.09 -4.40
N LYS A 254 15.35 -10.92 -4.18
CA LYS A 254 16.63 -10.78 -3.47
C LYS A 254 16.50 -10.40 -1.99
N GLY A 255 15.29 -10.43 -1.44
CA GLY A 255 15.01 -10.16 -0.05
C GLY A 255 14.59 -8.72 0.24
N PRO A 256 14.31 -8.42 1.52
CA PRO A 256 13.87 -7.12 1.96
C PRO A 256 14.90 -6.03 1.69
N VAL A 257 14.44 -4.80 1.70
CA VAL A 257 15.25 -3.61 1.43
C VAL A 257 15.21 -2.69 2.63
N ILE A 258 16.38 -2.30 3.14
CA ILE A 258 16.48 -1.11 3.99
C ILE A 258 16.43 0.11 3.07
N ARG A 259 15.34 0.86 3.09
CA ARG A 259 15.20 2.10 2.32
C ARG A 259 15.91 3.22 3.05
N LYS A 260 17.25 3.32 2.81
CA LYS A 260 18.15 4.22 3.54
C LYS A 260 17.87 5.69 3.27
N VAL A 261 17.51 6.01 2.02
CA VAL A 261 17.23 7.39 1.60
C VAL A 261 15.98 7.40 0.74
N ASP A 262 15.08 8.32 1.05
CA ASP A 262 13.95 8.65 0.20
C ASP A 262 13.83 10.18 0.01
N ARG A 263 12.71 10.63 -0.59
CA ARG A 263 12.49 12.06 -0.86
C ARG A 263 12.39 12.90 0.43
N ARG A 264 11.95 12.32 1.54
CA ARG A 264 11.62 13.04 2.78
C ARG A 264 12.44 12.59 3.99
N MET A 265 13.18 11.49 3.88
CA MET A 265 13.89 10.86 4.98
C MET A 265 15.29 10.40 4.58
N VAL A 266 16.23 10.56 5.50
CA VAL A 266 17.52 9.86 5.50
C VAL A 266 17.59 9.11 6.82
N VAL A 267 17.56 7.79 6.78
CA VAL A 267 17.57 6.94 7.98
C VAL A 267 18.84 7.22 8.81
N ASP A 268 18.66 7.44 10.12
CA ASP A 268 19.73 7.65 11.07
C ASP A 268 20.82 6.57 10.92
N GLU A 269 22.10 6.97 10.97
CA GLU A 269 23.23 6.08 10.68
C GLU A 269 23.37 4.96 11.71
N LYS A 270 23.04 5.21 13.00
CA LYS A 270 23.09 4.17 14.04
C LYS A 270 21.99 3.15 13.79
N LEU A 271 20.81 3.61 13.46
CA LEU A 271 19.67 2.75 13.15
C LEU A 271 19.95 1.91 11.90
N PHE A 272 20.48 2.51 10.85
CA PHE A 272 20.87 1.79 9.63
C PHE A 272 21.92 0.71 9.93
N ASN A 273 22.97 1.04 10.69
CA ASN A 273 24.03 0.11 11.04
C ASN A 273 23.51 -1.03 11.93
N PHE A 274 22.60 -0.72 12.88
CA PHE A 274 21.94 -1.73 13.70
C PHE A 274 21.21 -2.74 12.82
N PHE A 275 20.33 -2.29 11.90
CA PHE A 275 19.55 -3.19 11.06
C PHE A 275 20.40 -3.98 10.07
N SER A 276 21.42 -3.38 9.48
CA SER A 276 22.35 -4.07 8.58
C SER A 276 23.05 -5.22 9.29
N LYS A 277 23.67 -4.93 10.46
CA LYS A 277 24.34 -5.93 11.28
C LYS A 277 23.38 -7.01 11.79
N PHE A 278 22.18 -6.60 12.24
CA PHE A 278 21.16 -7.52 12.72
C PHE A 278 20.76 -8.54 11.62
N MET A 279 20.53 -8.09 10.39
CA MET A 279 20.19 -9.00 9.29
C MET A 279 21.36 -9.90 8.89
N GLU A 280 22.59 -9.39 8.90
CA GLU A 280 23.81 -10.18 8.66
C GLU A 280 23.98 -11.29 9.72
N GLU A 281 23.84 -10.97 11.02
CA GLU A 281 23.93 -11.94 12.12
C GLU A 281 22.85 -13.03 12.05
N LYS A 282 21.66 -12.68 11.52
CA LYS A 282 20.55 -13.63 11.31
C LYS A 282 20.63 -14.39 9.99
N ASN A 283 21.68 -14.17 9.18
CA ASN A 283 21.84 -14.73 7.83
C ASN A 283 20.60 -14.47 6.96
N ILE A 284 20.11 -13.24 6.96
CA ILE A 284 19.01 -12.78 6.10
C ILE A 284 19.62 -11.89 5.02
N GLU A 285 19.51 -12.34 3.77
CA GLU A 285 19.91 -11.53 2.60
C GLU A 285 19.00 -10.31 2.49
N PHE A 286 19.57 -9.13 2.34
CA PHE A 286 18.85 -7.86 2.21
C PHE A 286 19.52 -6.95 1.18
N GLN A 287 18.81 -5.90 0.84
CA GLN A 287 19.25 -4.89 -0.13
C GLN A 287 19.21 -3.50 0.51
N ILE A 288 19.93 -2.54 -0.06
CA ILE A 288 19.92 -1.13 0.38
C ILE A 288 19.28 -0.30 -0.73
N GLY A 289 18.25 0.48 -0.37
CA GLY A 289 17.47 1.29 -1.31
C GLY A 289 17.70 2.78 -1.14
N VAL A 290 17.84 3.45 -2.29
CA VAL A 290 17.76 4.90 -2.43
C VAL A 290 16.73 5.19 -3.49
N THR A 291 15.71 5.99 -3.19
CA THR A 291 14.56 6.21 -4.07
C THR A 291 13.98 7.62 -3.93
N GLY A 292 13.13 8.03 -4.87
CA GLY A 292 12.50 9.35 -4.88
C GLY A 292 11.10 9.43 -4.25
N GLY A 293 10.49 8.31 -3.82
CA GLY A 293 9.20 8.29 -3.13
C GLY A 293 9.34 8.63 -1.63
N SER A 294 8.30 8.39 -0.85
CA SER A 294 8.30 8.48 0.62
C SER A 294 7.44 7.37 1.20
N THR A 295 7.54 7.12 2.50
CA THR A 295 6.71 6.17 3.26
C THR A 295 6.24 6.83 4.54
N ASP A 296 5.32 6.20 5.26
CA ASP A 296 4.88 6.61 6.59
C ASP A 296 6.04 6.79 7.59
N ALA A 297 7.18 6.12 7.40
CA ALA A 297 8.37 6.28 8.24
C ALA A 297 8.86 7.73 8.30
N SER A 298 8.78 8.46 7.19
CA SER A 298 9.28 9.82 7.07
C SER A 298 8.46 10.85 7.87
N ILE A 299 7.16 10.61 8.07
CA ILE A 299 6.36 11.49 8.91
C ILE A 299 6.50 11.11 10.38
N VAL A 300 6.52 9.80 10.70
CA VAL A 300 6.71 9.31 12.05
C VAL A 300 8.02 9.80 12.67
N GLU A 301 9.12 9.82 11.90
CA GLU A 301 10.43 10.30 12.35
C GLU A 301 10.37 11.72 12.90
N THR A 302 9.52 12.58 12.34
CA THR A 302 9.46 14.03 12.65
C THR A 302 8.28 14.43 13.54
N GLU A 303 7.38 13.52 13.87
CA GLU A 303 6.23 13.83 14.72
C GLU A 303 6.61 13.95 16.21
N GLY A 304 5.93 14.87 16.91
CA GLY A 304 6.16 15.11 18.34
C GLY A 304 7.59 15.53 18.67
N ALA A 305 8.28 14.72 19.47
CA ALA A 305 9.70 14.91 19.81
C ALA A 305 10.65 14.13 18.87
N GLY A 306 10.10 13.47 17.87
CA GLY A 306 10.81 12.57 16.97
C GLY A 306 10.86 11.14 17.50
N PHE A 307 10.82 10.17 16.57
CA PHE A 307 10.88 8.75 16.90
C PHE A 307 11.89 8.02 16.00
N TYR A 308 12.56 7.02 16.53
CA TYR A 308 13.31 6.09 15.68
C TYR A 308 12.36 5.40 14.73
N SER A 309 12.55 5.66 13.45
CA SER A 309 11.71 5.11 12.39
C SER A 309 12.56 4.59 11.24
N ILE A 310 12.21 3.41 10.73
CA ILE A 310 12.93 2.79 9.62
C ILE A 310 11.94 2.15 8.64
N PRO A 311 12.05 2.44 7.35
CA PRO A 311 11.29 1.73 6.32
C PRO A 311 12.05 0.45 5.92
N LEU A 312 11.43 -0.71 6.18
CA LEU A 312 11.84 -2.03 5.70
C LEU A 312 10.89 -2.45 4.59
N CYS A 313 11.35 -2.34 3.36
CA CYS A 313 10.51 -2.48 2.18
C CYS A 313 10.63 -3.85 1.51
N PHE A 314 9.60 -4.20 0.75
CA PHE A 314 9.68 -5.29 -0.22
C PHE A 314 9.85 -4.73 -1.65
N PRO A 315 10.70 -5.37 -2.49
CA PRO A 315 10.85 -4.94 -3.87
C PRO A 315 9.55 -5.11 -4.67
N LEU A 316 9.15 -4.07 -5.41
CA LEU A 316 7.94 -4.05 -6.23
C LEU A 316 8.28 -3.55 -7.63
N ARG A 317 8.00 -4.34 -8.69
CA ARG A 317 8.04 -3.85 -10.07
C ARG A 317 6.75 -3.15 -10.43
N TYR A 318 6.84 -2.14 -11.29
CA TYR A 318 5.70 -1.42 -11.87
C TYR A 318 4.78 -0.77 -10.83
N THR A 319 5.37 -0.27 -9.74
CA THR A 319 4.67 0.45 -8.66
C THR A 319 3.70 1.49 -9.22
N HIS A 320 2.51 1.61 -8.60
CA HIS A 320 1.43 2.52 -9.01
C HIS A 320 0.81 2.21 -10.39
N SER A 321 1.08 1.00 -10.93
CA SER A 321 0.42 0.53 -12.15
C SER A 321 -0.73 -0.43 -11.84
N THR A 322 -1.36 -0.96 -12.87
CA THR A 322 -2.40 -1.99 -12.74
C THR A 322 -1.85 -3.42 -12.73
N VAL A 323 -0.52 -3.58 -12.81
CA VAL A 323 0.18 -4.86 -12.93
C VAL A 323 1.45 -4.90 -12.07
N GLU A 324 1.34 -4.53 -10.82
CA GLU A 324 2.43 -4.59 -9.86
C GLU A 324 2.87 -6.04 -9.64
N VAL A 325 4.18 -6.25 -9.39
CA VAL A 325 4.77 -7.59 -9.26
C VAL A 325 5.64 -7.68 -8.02
N VAL A 326 5.34 -8.62 -7.13
CA VAL A 326 6.14 -8.95 -5.94
C VAL A 326 6.58 -10.40 -5.93
N SER A 327 7.63 -10.72 -5.16
CA SER A 327 8.00 -12.08 -4.80
C SER A 327 7.46 -12.46 -3.43
N LEU A 328 6.79 -13.60 -3.34
CA LEU A 328 6.36 -14.15 -2.05
C LEU A 328 7.55 -14.42 -1.12
N LYS A 329 8.69 -14.82 -1.69
CA LYS A 329 9.93 -15.07 -0.93
C LYS A 329 10.48 -13.80 -0.25
N ASP A 330 10.33 -12.63 -0.88
CA ASP A 330 10.73 -11.37 -0.27
C ASP A 330 9.85 -11.06 0.95
N GLY A 331 8.53 -11.30 0.84
CA GLY A 331 7.60 -11.17 1.96
C GLY A 331 7.89 -12.16 3.09
N GLU A 332 8.26 -13.40 2.78
CA GLU A 332 8.66 -14.40 3.79
C GLU A 332 9.93 -13.97 4.54
N LYS A 333 10.96 -13.52 3.80
CA LYS A 333 12.19 -13.01 4.39
C LYS A 333 11.92 -11.76 5.25
N LEU A 334 11.09 -10.84 4.78
CA LEU A 334 10.73 -9.64 5.55
C LEU A 334 9.95 -10.00 6.82
N THR A 335 8.95 -10.89 6.74
CA THR A 335 8.24 -11.41 7.91
C THR A 335 9.21 -12.02 8.93
N ARG A 336 10.24 -12.74 8.47
CA ARG A 336 11.28 -13.31 9.35
C ARG A 336 12.11 -12.22 10.02
N VAL A 337 12.50 -11.15 9.32
CA VAL A 337 13.21 -10.00 9.95
C VAL A 337 12.38 -9.42 11.09
N LEU A 338 11.10 -9.16 10.84
CA LEU A 338 10.19 -8.59 11.83
C LEU A 338 9.99 -9.52 13.04
N TYR A 339 9.88 -10.83 12.80
CA TYR A 339 9.79 -11.81 13.88
C TYR A 339 11.06 -11.86 14.75
N GLU A 340 12.23 -11.88 14.12
CA GLU A 340 13.50 -11.83 14.83
C GLU A 340 13.65 -10.55 15.66
N LEU A 341 13.23 -9.39 15.15
CA LEU A 341 13.16 -8.14 15.91
C LEU A 341 12.24 -8.25 17.13
N ALA A 342 11.07 -8.83 16.96
CA ALA A 342 10.07 -8.96 18.02
C ALA A 342 10.46 -9.96 19.14
N THR A 343 11.41 -10.85 18.87
CA THR A 343 11.87 -11.91 19.80
C THR A 343 13.22 -11.65 20.44
N ASN A 344 13.98 -10.71 19.91
CA ASN A 344 15.31 -10.35 20.44
C ASN A 344 15.30 -9.01 21.17
N GLN A 345 16.29 -8.76 22.01
CA GLN A 345 16.49 -7.47 22.65
C GLN A 345 17.00 -6.47 21.60
N ILE A 346 16.39 -5.29 21.58
CA ILE A 346 16.79 -4.18 20.70
C ILE A 346 17.56 -3.18 21.54
N GLU A 347 18.79 -2.91 21.17
CA GLU A 347 19.65 -1.87 21.75
C GLU A 347 20.11 -0.96 20.60
N ILE A 348 19.46 0.19 20.43
CA ILE A 348 19.73 1.19 19.39
C ILE A 348 20.60 2.30 19.96
#